data_efd669d26a1f3b09d7906388d8932128
#
_entry.id   efd669d26a1f3b09d7906388d8932128
#
_cell.length_a   1.000
_cell.length_b   1.000
_cell.length_c   1.000
_cell.angle_alpha   90.00
_cell.angle_beta   90.00
_cell.angle_gamma   90.00
#
_symmetry.space_group_name_H-M   'P 1'
#
loop_
_entity.id
_entity.type
_entity.pdbx_description
1 polymer ?
#
loop_
_entity_poly.entity_id
_entity_poly.type
_entity_poly.pdbx_seq_one_letter_code
_entity_poly.pdbx_strand_id
1 'polypeptide(L)'
;MNVSRVLRTVAVGGACALAGSAGAGIAGTDAHQGRHHGQFGRAARAPVHAELVLPDRQGGFRTVTLDRGSVDSVSGDQLTIKEGTPTATYKTITLTIPADAKVRRNHDNAQLSDLQQGDLVWVLQSGSKTFVKAVSPR
;
A
#
# COMPACT_ATOMS: atom_id res chain seq x y z
N MET A 1 37.56 10.37 -40.74
CA MET A 1 37.12 11.75 -40.49
C MET A 1 36.86 11.90 -39.00
N ASN A 2 37.70 12.71 -38.34
CA ASN A 2 37.66 12.98 -36.90
C ASN A 2 36.58 14.03 -36.62
N VAL A 3 35.82 13.84 -35.56
CA VAL A 3 35.15 14.95 -34.86
C VAL A 3 35.18 14.65 -33.36
N SER A 4 36.12 15.09 -32.73
CA SER A 4 36.37 16.05 -31.64
C SER A 4 35.35 16.04 -30.50
N ARG A 5 35.88 15.57 -29.36
CA ARG A 5 35.39 15.76 -27.99
C ARG A 5 35.32 17.26 -27.66
N VAL A 6 34.26 17.68 -27.02
CA VAL A 6 34.22 18.92 -26.25
C VAL A 6 33.87 18.59 -24.80
N LEU A 7 34.90 18.59 -24.00
CA LEU A 7 34.85 18.61 -22.55
C LEU A 7 34.53 20.06 -22.12
N ARG A 8 33.46 20.30 -21.38
CA ARG A 8 33.27 21.58 -20.68
C ARG A 8 33.22 21.31 -19.18
N THR A 9 34.34 21.53 -18.57
CA THR A 9 34.51 21.66 -17.12
C THR A 9 34.08 23.07 -16.74
N VAL A 10 33.10 23.19 -15.84
CA VAL A 10 32.84 24.44 -15.14
C VAL A 10 33.06 24.19 -13.66
N ALA A 11 34.19 24.67 -13.17
CA ALA A 11 34.48 24.80 -11.75
C ALA A 11 33.98 26.20 -11.32
N VAL A 12 33.10 26.24 -10.35
CA VAL A 12 32.82 27.47 -9.59
C VAL A 12 33.12 27.19 -8.14
N GLY A 13 34.23 27.68 -7.70
CA GLY A 13 34.61 27.81 -6.31
C GLY A 13 33.88 29.02 -5.70
N GLY A 14 33.34 28.82 -4.51
CA GLY A 14 32.81 29.86 -3.66
C GLY A 14 33.14 29.55 -2.23
N ALA A 15 34.26 30.08 -1.74
CA ALA A 15 34.60 30.12 -0.33
C ALA A 15 33.83 31.28 0.31
N CYS A 16 33.09 31.04 1.37
CA CYS A 16 32.67 32.06 2.33
C CYS A 16 33.05 31.64 3.72
N ALA A 17 33.85 32.48 4.30
CA ALA A 17 34.47 32.37 5.62
C ALA A 17 33.47 32.71 6.75
N LEU A 18 33.61 31.94 7.80
CA LEU A 18 33.54 32.17 9.25
C LEU A 18 33.10 33.57 9.75
N ALA A 19 32.07 33.57 10.59
CA ALA A 19 32.04 34.41 11.76
C ALA A 19 31.40 33.63 12.92
N GLY A 20 32.18 33.41 13.96
CA GLY A 20 31.77 32.74 15.18
C GLY A 20 30.88 33.60 16.02
N SER A 21 30.01 33.00 16.79
CA SER A 21 29.52 33.49 18.04
C SER A 21 29.40 32.34 19.03
N ALA A 22 30.23 32.41 20.06
CA ALA A 22 30.12 31.59 21.25
C ALA A 22 28.84 31.98 21.99
N GLY A 23 27.91 31.04 22.11
CA GLY A 23 26.73 31.17 22.94
C GLY A 23 26.64 29.91 23.80
N ALA A 24 26.75 30.15 25.10
CA ALA A 24 26.78 29.16 26.15
C ALA A 24 25.52 28.28 26.21
N GLY A 25 25.75 27.09 26.67
CA GLY A 25 24.93 25.96 26.88
C GLY A 25 23.52 26.11 27.43
N ILE A 26 22.72 25.16 27.00
CA ILE A 26 21.79 24.45 27.86
C ILE A 26 21.81 22.99 27.41
N ALA A 27 22.26 22.17 28.34
CA ALA A 27 22.10 20.74 28.24
C ALA A 27 20.61 20.42 28.36
N GLY A 28 19.98 20.18 27.24
CA GLY A 28 18.67 19.57 27.12
C GLY A 28 18.83 18.25 26.41
N THR A 29 19.17 17.22 27.15
CA THR A 29 19.14 15.84 26.70
C THR A 29 17.69 15.37 26.66
N ASP A 30 16.91 15.82 25.71
CA ASP A 30 15.71 15.12 25.30
C ASP A 30 16.00 14.39 23.99
N ALA A 31 16.60 13.21 24.13
CA ALA A 31 16.54 12.19 23.12
C ALA A 31 15.07 11.80 22.93
N HIS A 32 14.33 12.60 22.23
CA HIS A 32 13.09 12.18 21.61
C HIS A 32 13.47 11.16 20.56
N GLN A 33 13.70 9.91 21.00
CA GLN A 33 13.47 8.75 20.17
C GLN A 33 12.01 8.85 19.74
N GLY A 34 11.79 9.57 18.66
CA GLY A 34 10.56 9.52 17.91
C GLY A 34 10.37 8.09 17.47
N ARG A 35 9.68 7.31 18.29
CA ARG A 35 9.05 6.07 17.85
C ARG A 35 8.10 6.51 16.75
N HIS A 36 8.57 6.45 15.52
CA HIS A 36 7.72 6.39 14.35
C HIS A 36 6.95 5.06 14.44
N HIS A 37 6.05 4.98 15.40
CA HIS A 37 4.96 4.03 15.34
C HIS A 37 4.19 4.41 14.09
N GLY A 38 4.48 3.69 13.02
CA GLY A 38 3.85 3.89 11.74
C GLY A 38 2.35 3.99 11.96
N GLN A 39 1.80 5.13 11.59
CA GLN A 39 0.36 5.44 11.70
C GLN A 39 -0.48 4.59 10.75
N PHE A 40 0.04 3.47 10.27
CA PHE A 40 -0.72 2.46 9.52
C PHE A 40 -1.67 1.63 10.40
N GLY A 41 -1.68 1.86 11.73
CA GLY A 41 -2.46 1.09 12.69
C GLY A 41 -3.93 1.47 12.82
N ARG A 42 -4.44 2.46 12.09
CA ARG A 42 -5.87 2.78 12.11
C ARG A 42 -6.54 2.30 10.84
N ALA A 43 -7.15 1.12 10.90
CA ALA A 43 -7.97 0.55 9.83
C ALA A 43 -9.00 1.53 9.22
N ALA A 44 -9.38 2.56 9.97
CA ALA A 44 -10.27 3.64 9.53
C ALA A 44 -9.67 4.56 8.44
N ARG A 45 -8.36 4.52 8.20
CA ARG A 45 -7.67 5.36 7.20
C ARG A 45 -7.13 4.57 6.00
N ALA A 46 -7.36 3.27 5.94
CA ALA A 46 -6.98 2.48 4.76
C ALA A 46 -7.95 2.79 3.61
N PRO A 47 -7.45 2.87 2.38
CA PRO A 47 -8.31 3.10 1.21
C PRO A 47 -9.35 1.99 1.09
N VAL A 48 -10.52 2.33 0.60
CA VAL A 48 -11.57 1.35 0.27
C VAL A 48 -11.34 0.78 -1.14
N HIS A 49 -10.75 1.59 -2.02
CA HIS A 49 -10.28 1.20 -3.34
C HIS A 49 -8.96 1.91 -3.64
N ALA A 50 -8.02 1.21 -4.24
CA ALA A 50 -6.75 1.80 -4.71
C ALA A 50 -6.23 1.05 -5.94
N GLU A 51 -5.70 1.79 -6.90
CA GLU A 51 -4.92 1.28 -8.01
C GLU A 51 -3.50 1.84 -7.91
N LEU A 52 -2.52 0.97 -7.92
CA LEU A 52 -1.11 1.29 -7.77
C LEU A 52 -0.33 0.74 -8.95
N VAL A 53 0.51 1.56 -9.55
CA VAL A 53 1.48 1.11 -10.54
C VAL A 53 2.83 0.96 -9.85
N LEU A 54 3.34 -0.25 -9.83
CA LEU A 54 4.59 -0.61 -9.17
C LEU A 54 5.61 -1.09 -10.21
N PRO A 55 6.90 -0.80 -10.03
CA PRO A 55 7.94 -1.41 -10.85
C PRO A 55 7.96 -2.93 -10.60
N ASP A 56 8.17 -3.69 -11.66
CA ASP A 56 8.41 -5.12 -11.54
C ASP A 56 9.93 -5.43 -11.52
N ARG A 57 10.27 -6.67 -11.20
CA ARG A 57 11.67 -7.10 -11.13
C ARG A 57 12.32 -7.30 -12.51
N GLN A 58 11.55 -7.23 -13.58
CA GLN A 58 12.01 -7.44 -14.96
C GLN A 58 12.19 -6.10 -15.69
N GLY A 59 12.10 -4.98 -14.96
CA GLY A 59 12.30 -3.62 -15.49
C GLY A 59 11.06 -3.01 -16.14
N GLY A 60 9.88 -3.64 -15.97
CA GLY A 60 8.59 -3.11 -16.39
C GLY A 60 7.78 -2.54 -15.24
N PHE A 61 6.48 -2.46 -15.45
CA PHE A 61 5.50 -2.02 -14.46
C PHE A 61 4.36 -3.02 -14.35
N ARG A 62 3.78 -3.12 -13.16
CA ARG A 62 2.57 -3.90 -12.89
C ARG A 62 1.56 -3.07 -12.15
N THR A 63 0.31 -3.24 -12.49
CA THR A 63 -0.80 -2.65 -11.74
C THR A 63 -1.21 -3.59 -10.61
N VAL A 64 -1.45 -3.00 -9.45
CA VAL A 64 -1.99 -3.68 -8.27
C VAL A 64 -3.25 -2.96 -7.86
N THR A 65 -4.37 -3.66 -7.80
CA THR A 65 -5.62 -3.14 -7.26
C THR A 65 -5.86 -3.67 -5.87
N LEU A 66 -6.37 -2.81 -5.00
CA LEU A 66 -6.83 -3.15 -3.66
C LEU A 66 -8.27 -2.73 -3.52
N ASP A 67 -9.14 -3.68 -3.20
CA ASP A 67 -10.54 -3.45 -2.90
C ASP A 67 -10.84 -3.88 -1.46
N ARG A 68 -11.56 -3.05 -0.73
CA ARG A 68 -11.88 -3.29 0.67
C ARG A 68 -13.35 -3.00 0.95
N GLY A 69 -13.99 -3.91 1.68
CA GLY A 69 -15.40 -3.73 2.04
C GLY A 69 -15.92 -4.88 2.88
N SER A 70 -17.20 -5.13 2.77
CA SER A 70 -17.86 -6.30 3.33
C SER A 70 -18.36 -7.23 2.22
N VAL A 71 -18.29 -8.51 2.46
CA VAL A 71 -18.85 -9.53 1.56
C VAL A 71 -20.37 -9.34 1.49
N ASP A 72 -20.88 -9.17 0.28
CA ASP A 72 -22.32 -9.18 0.01
C ASP A 72 -22.79 -10.58 -0.39
N SER A 73 -22.09 -11.21 -1.34
CA SER A 73 -22.38 -12.58 -1.76
C SER A 73 -21.18 -13.25 -2.42
N VAL A 74 -21.20 -14.57 -2.44
CA VAL A 74 -20.26 -15.41 -3.19
C VAL A 74 -21.07 -16.37 -4.07
N SER A 75 -20.72 -16.47 -5.36
CA SER A 75 -21.37 -17.37 -6.31
C SER A 75 -20.33 -17.93 -7.27
N GLY A 76 -19.96 -19.19 -7.11
CA GLY A 76 -18.88 -19.81 -7.87
C GLY A 76 -17.55 -19.07 -7.66
N ASP A 77 -17.00 -18.52 -8.72
CA ASP A 77 -15.78 -17.70 -8.73
C ASP A 77 -16.04 -16.18 -8.56
N GLN A 78 -17.31 -15.78 -8.39
CA GLN A 78 -17.70 -14.38 -8.26
C GLN A 78 -17.82 -14.01 -6.78
N LEU A 79 -17.09 -12.97 -6.39
CA LEU A 79 -17.17 -12.33 -5.08
C LEU A 79 -17.77 -10.94 -5.23
N THR A 80 -18.96 -10.73 -4.70
CA THR A 80 -19.59 -9.41 -4.63
C THR A 80 -19.28 -8.79 -3.28
N ILE A 81 -18.71 -7.59 -3.30
CA ILE A 81 -18.37 -6.82 -2.11
C ILE A 81 -19.00 -5.44 -2.14
N LYS A 82 -19.39 -4.97 -0.97
CA LYS A 82 -19.73 -3.56 -0.70
C LYS A 82 -18.48 -2.86 -0.25
N GLU A 83 -17.80 -2.17 -1.18
CA GLU A 83 -16.65 -1.34 -0.84
C GLU A 83 -17.06 -0.24 0.12
N GLY A 84 -16.30 -0.04 1.16
CA GLY A 84 -16.62 0.99 2.13
C GLY A 84 -16.03 0.75 3.52
N THR A 85 -16.67 1.41 4.46
CA THR A 85 -16.42 1.25 5.90
C THR A 85 -17.57 0.44 6.53
N PRO A 86 -17.46 0.03 7.79
CA PRO A 86 -18.58 -0.64 8.46
C PRO A 86 -19.88 0.15 8.50
N THR A 87 -19.81 1.49 8.35
CA THR A 87 -20.97 2.40 8.47
C THR A 87 -21.36 3.08 7.17
N ALA A 88 -20.58 2.96 6.09
CA ALA A 88 -20.85 3.62 4.82
C ALA A 88 -20.33 2.80 3.63
N THR A 89 -21.21 2.56 2.67
CA THR A 89 -20.89 1.91 1.39
C THR A 89 -20.52 2.97 0.36
N TYR A 90 -19.36 2.84 -0.25
CA TYR A 90 -18.93 3.65 -1.38
C TYR A 90 -19.51 3.12 -2.69
N LYS A 91 -19.35 1.82 -2.95
CA LYS A 91 -19.75 1.16 -4.19
C LYS A 91 -19.94 -0.34 -3.95
N THR A 92 -20.82 -0.97 -4.72
CA THR A 92 -20.89 -2.45 -4.79
C THR A 92 -20.23 -2.91 -6.08
N ILE A 93 -19.29 -3.84 -5.98
CA ILE A 93 -18.57 -4.41 -7.12
C ILE A 93 -18.59 -5.94 -7.04
N THR A 94 -18.49 -6.57 -8.21
CA THR A 94 -18.32 -8.03 -8.33
C THR A 94 -16.97 -8.30 -8.96
N LEU A 95 -16.16 -9.10 -8.29
CA LEU A 95 -14.82 -9.48 -8.69
C LEU A 95 -14.80 -10.96 -9.06
N THR A 96 -14.16 -11.30 -10.18
CA THR A 96 -13.84 -12.69 -10.51
C THR A 96 -12.57 -13.08 -9.79
N ILE A 97 -12.65 -14.10 -8.95
CA ILE A 97 -11.54 -14.62 -8.16
C ILE A 97 -11.02 -15.90 -8.81
N PRO A 98 -9.80 -15.91 -9.35
CA PRO A 98 -9.22 -17.10 -9.98
C PRO A 98 -9.13 -18.29 -9.01
N ALA A 99 -9.22 -19.50 -9.54
CA ALA A 99 -9.18 -20.72 -8.72
C ALA A 99 -7.84 -20.92 -7.96
N ASP A 100 -6.75 -20.31 -8.44
CA ASP A 100 -5.43 -20.33 -7.82
C ASP A 100 -5.22 -19.16 -6.83
N ALA A 101 -6.25 -18.34 -6.60
CA ALA A 101 -6.21 -17.26 -5.63
C ALA A 101 -5.95 -17.79 -4.22
N LYS A 102 -5.15 -17.05 -3.47
CA LYS A 102 -4.94 -17.36 -2.05
C LYS A 102 -6.04 -16.70 -1.22
N VAL A 103 -6.91 -17.51 -0.69
CA VAL A 103 -8.01 -17.07 0.19
C VAL A 103 -7.67 -17.40 1.63
N ARG A 104 -7.86 -16.44 2.54
CA ARG A 104 -7.73 -16.62 3.98
C ARG A 104 -8.94 -16.03 4.70
N ARG A 105 -9.44 -16.74 5.69
CA ARG A 105 -10.50 -16.26 6.59
C ARG A 105 -10.08 -16.43 8.04
N ASN A 106 -10.18 -15.39 8.84
CA ASN A 106 -9.75 -15.37 10.25
C ASN A 106 -8.30 -15.84 10.46
N HIS A 107 -7.39 -15.51 9.52
CA HIS A 107 -5.98 -15.89 9.46
C HIS A 107 -5.69 -17.33 9.00
N ASP A 108 -6.70 -18.18 8.86
CA ASP A 108 -6.57 -19.55 8.35
C ASP A 108 -6.72 -19.61 6.83
N ASN A 109 -6.16 -20.65 6.20
CA ASN A 109 -6.41 -20.91 4.79
C ASN A 109 -7.87 -21.29 4.59
N ALA A 110 -8.49 -20.77 3.57
CA ALA A 110 -9.90 -20.94 3.28
C ALA A 110 -10.13 -21.05 1.77
N GLN A 111 -11.33 -21.43 1.39
CA GLN A 111 -11.82 -21.33 0.02
C GLN A 111 -12.73 -20.10 -0.12
N LEU A 112 -12.98 -19.69 -1.36
CA LEU A 112 -13.87 -18.56 -1.61
C LEU A 112 -15.29 -18.82 -1.06
N SER A 113 -15.76 -20.06 -1.18
CA SER A 113 -17.05 -20.52 -0.65
C SER A 113 -17.19 -20.46 0.89
N ASP A 114 -16.08 -20.36 1.61
CA ASP A 114 -16.09 -20.28 3.07
C ASP A 114 -16.36 -18.87 3.59
N LEU A 115 -16.28 -17.86 2.69
CA LEU A 115 -16.59 -16.49 3.04
C LEU A 115 -18.10 -16.32 3.28
N GLN A 116 -18.43 -15.56 4.29
CA GLN A 116 -19.83 -15.32 4.69
C GLN A 116 -20.22 -13.88 4.43
N GLN A 117 -21.50 -13.68 4.15
CA GLN A 117 -22.05 -12.34 4.06
C GLN A 117 -21.76 -11.54 5.33
N GLY A 118 -21.27 -10.32 5.15
CA GLY A 118 -20.87 -9.45 6.25
C GLY A 118 -19.40 -9.58 6.68
N ASP A 119 -18.65 -10.60 6.24
CA ASP A 119 -17.21 -10.66 6.50
C ASP A 119 -16.52 -9.40 5.97
N LEU A 120 -15.62 -8.81 6.75
CA LEU A 120 -14.76 -7.74 6.27
C LEU A 120 -13.70 -8.33 5.35
N VAL A 121 -13.59 -7.83 4.13
CA VAL A 121 -12.73 -8.41 3.12
C VAL A 121 -11.78 -7.37 2.51
N TRP A 122 -10.59 -7.84 2.19
CA TRP A 122 -9.56 -7.16 1.38
C TRP A 122 -9.22 -8.06 0.21
N VAL A 123 -9.35 -7.55 -1.00
CA VAL A 123 -8.96 -8.23 -2.23
C VAL A 123 -7.79 -7.48 -2.84
N LEU A 124 -6.69 -8.17 -3.05
CA LEU A 124 -5.50 -7.64 -3.72
C LEU A 124 -5.29 -8.41 -5.02
N GLN A 125 -5.32 -7.72 -6.14
CA GLN A 125 -5.05 -8.30 -7.46
C GLN A 125 -3.80 -7.67 -8.07
N SER A 126 -2.88 -8.50 -8.56
CA SER A 126 -1.61 -8.06 -9.15
C SER A 126 -1.23 -8.98 -10.31
N GLY A 127 -1.53 -8.56 -11.54
CA GLY A 127 -1.39 -9.41 -12.70
C GLY A 127 -2.19 -10.70 -12.54
N SER A 128 -1.53 -11.86 -12.61
CA SER A 128 -2.17 -13.17 -12.45
C SER A 128 -2.36 -13.60 -10.98
N LYS A 129 -1.92 -12.81 -10.01
CA LYS A 129 -1.98 -13.19 -8.59
C LYS A 129 -3.11 -12.46 -7.89
N THR A 130 -4.00 -13.24 -7.27
CA THR A 130 -5.07 -12.70 -6.43
C THR A 130 -4.93 -13.22 -5.00
N PHE A 131 -5.08 -12.31 -4.06
CA PHE A 131 -5.09 -12.61 -2.64
C PHE A 131 -6.35 -12.03 -1.99
N VAL A 132 -7.10 -12.87 -1.30
CA VAL A 132 -8.31 -12.50 -0.58
C VAL A 132 -8.10 -12.76 0.90
N LYS A 133 -8.30 -11.75 1.71
CA LYS A 133 -8.29 -11.87 3.17
C LYS A 133 -9.65 -11.43 3.72
N ALA A 134 -10.28 -12.30 4.48
CA ALA A 134 -11.54 -12.01 5.15
C ALA A 134 -11.42 -12.19 6.66
N VAL A 135 -12.20 -11.42 7.40
CA VAL A 135 -12.32 -11.49 8.86
C VAL A 135 -13.79 -11.38 9.23
N SER A 136 -14.27 -12.28 10.05
CA SER A 136 -15.63 -12.21 10.60
C SER A 136 -15.82 -10.92 11.39
N PRO A 137 -16.95 -10.22 11.23
CA PRO A 137 -17.28 -9.09 12.10
C PRO A 137 -17.39 -9.58 13.56
N ARG A 138 -16.93 -8.73 14.46
CA ARG A 138 -17.05 -8.97 15.92
C ARG A 138 -18.41 -8.51 16.40
#